data_eb98f6d28b9e6b898bdce732a6e985eb
#
_entry.id   eb98f6d28b9e6b898bdce732a6e985eb
#
_cell.length_a   1.000
_cell.length_b   1.000
_cell.length_c   1.000
_cell.angle_alpha   90.00
_cell.angle_beta   90.00
_cell.angle_gamma   90.00
#
_symmetry.space_group_name_H-M   'P 1'
#
loop_
_entity.id
_entity.type
_entity.pdbx_description
1 polymer ?
#
loop_
_entity_poly.entity_id
_entity_poly.type
_entity_poly.pdbx_seq_one_letter_code
_entity_poly.pdbx_strand_id
1 'polypeptide(L)'
;MTEITEYISNDFKALDSEETIAEVQSFFDEVSFSHFSVLKEGVYLGCIAADDVETFDFDKKVSDYKYTLEGFFARINMNWLDVLEIFAKNDCNMVPVLGEDNSYLGYYELEDVVKFLYETPFLKDQGGIIVVEKNAVDYSIGQITQIVESNNGKLLGLFISDASAEKVQVTIKIALGPMNDIIQTFRRYNYEIVSEHQEDNYMNSLKERSEYLDKYLNI
;
A
#
# COMPACT_ATOMS: atom_id res chain seq x y z
N MET A 1 -5.24 -19.29 -6.31
CA MET A 1 -4.75 -17.93 -6.01
C MET A 1 -5.99 -17.07 -6.02
N THR A 2 -6.32 -16.42 -4.93
CA THR A 2 -7.49 -15.53 -4.85
C THR A 2 -7.24 -14.39 -5.83
N GLU A 3 -8.18 -14.08 -6.69
CA GLU A 3 -8.08 -12.95 -7.60
C GLU A 3 -8.70 -11.72 -6.94
N ILE A 4 -8.17 -10.52 -7.22
CA ILE A 4 -8.73 -9.28 -6.66
C ILE A 4 -10.21 -9.11 -7.02
N THR A 5 -10.65 -9.68 -8.13
CA THR A 5 -12.06 -9.66 -8.59
C THR A 5 -13.03 -10.29 -7.60
N GLU A 6 -12.56 -11.18 -6.71
CA GLU A 6 -13.39 -11.78 -5.66
C GLU A 6 -13.78 -10.77 -4.56
N TYR A 7 -13.11 -9.62 -4.53
CA TYR A 7 -13.35 -8.53 -3.58
C TYR A 7 -14.22 -7.39 -4.15
N ILE A 8 -14.82 -7.58 -5.33
CA ILE A 8 -15.78 -6.61 -5.86
C ILE A 8 -17.04 -6.65 -5.00
N SER A 9 -17.30 -5.57 -4.28
CA SER A 9 -18.48 -5.39 -3.46
C SER A 9 -19.62 -4.75 -4.27
N ASN A 10 -20.85 -5.14 -3.92
CA ASN A 10 -22.10 -4.56 -4.38
C ASN A 10 -23.09 -4.40 -3.21
N ASP A 11 -22.57 -4.28 -1.99
CA ASP A 11 -23.38 -4.17 -0.77
C ASP A 11 -24.23 -2.91 -0.79
N PHE A 12 -23.72 -1.84 -1.39
CA PHE A 12 -24.45 -0.62 -1.66
C PHE A 12 -24.61 -0.41 -3.17
N LYS A 13 -25.80 0.02 -3.58
CA LYS A 13 -26.05 0.39 -4.98
C LYS A 13 -25.42 1.74 -5.27
N ALA A 14 -24.88 1.87 -6.49
CA ALA A 14 -24.43 3.16 -6.97
C ALA A 14 -25.58 4.18 -6.96
N LEU A 15 -25.23 5.44 -6.68
CA LEU A 15 -26.16 6.56 -6.67
C LEU A 15 -26.67 6.85 -8.08
N ASP A 16 -27.94 7.26 -8.20
CA ASP A 16 -28.47 7.73 -9.47
C ASP A 16 -28.26 9.24 -9.61
N SER A 17 -27.91 9.68 -10.79
CA SER A 17 -27.74 11.12 -11.08
C SER A 17 -28.99 11.97 -10.86
N GLU A 18 -30.17 11.36 -10.80
CA GLU A 18 -31.46 12.00 -10.55
C GLU A 18 -31.82 12.06 -9.04
N GLU A 19 -31.05 11.40 -8.17
CA GLU A 19 -31.22 11.52 -6.70
C GLU A 19 -30.93 12.95 -6.25
N THR A 20 -31.63 13.38 -5.19
CA THR A 20 -31.41 14.67 -4.56
C THR A 20 -30.15 14.66 -3.70
N ILE A 21 -29.53 15.82 -3.51
CA ILE A 21 -28.37 15.95 -2.63
C ILE A 21 -28.73 15.55 -1.19
N ALA A 22 -29.95 15.81 -0.73
CA ALA A 22 -30.43 15.36 0.59
C ALA A 22 -30.41 13.82 0.74
N GLU A 23 -30.81 13.08 -0.30
CA GLU A 23 -30.75 11.60 -0.31
C GLU A 23 -29.31 11.11 -0.29
N VAL A 24 -28.43 11.72 -1.09
CA VAL A 24 -27.02 11.39 -1.14
C VAL A 24 -26.30 11.71 0.17
N GLN A 25 -26.64 12.82 0.82
CA GLN A 25 -26.10 13.13 2.15
C GLN A 25 -26.54 12.10 3.18
N SER A 26 -27.82 11.71 3.19
CA SER A 26 -28.31 10.65 4.08
C SER A 26 -27.58 9.33 3.86
N PHE A 27 -27.21 9.01 2.61
CA PHE A 27 -26.36 7.84 2.30
C PHE A 27 -24.98 7.97 2.94
N PHE A 28 -24.30 9.12 2.79
CA PHE A 28 -22.98 9.31 3.38
C PHE A 28 -22.99 9.36 4.91
N ASP A 29 -24.10 9.78 5.53
CA ASP A 29 -24.27 9.72 6.98
C ASP A 29 -24.33 8.28 7.53
N GLU A 30 -24.73 7.31 6.69
CA GLU A 30 -24.82 5.89 7.05
C GLU A 30 -23.55 5.09 6.77
N VAL A 31 -22.68 5.59 5.87
CA VAL A 31 -21.46 4.89 5.42
C VAL A 31 -20.20 5.72 5.68
N SER A 32 -19.06 5.07 5.68
CA SER A 32 -17.76 5.73 5.89
C SER A 32 -16.96 5.91 4.57
N PHE A 33 -17.64 5.95 3.44
CA PHE A 33 -16.99 6.18 2.15
C PHE A 33 -16.64 7.66 1.96
N SER A 34 -15.44 7.93 1.48
CA SER A 34 -15.02 9.28 1.08
C SER A 34 -15.64 9.72 -0.24
N HIS A 35 -15.90 8.75 -1.12
CA HIS A 35 -16.47 8.94 -2.45
C HIS A 35 -17.48 7.84 -2.73
N PHE A 36 -18.42 8.08 -3.65
CA PHE A 36 -19.27 6.99 -4.13
C PHE A 36 -19.65 7.15 -5.60
N SER A 37 -19.90 6.00 -6.26
CA SER A 37 -20.19 5.93 -7.70
C SER A 37 -21.52 6.55 -8.05
N VAL A 38 -21.56 7.36 -9.10
CA VAL A 38 -22.77 7.95 -9.68
C VAL A 38 -23.02 7.34 -11.06
N LEU A 39 -24.23 6.84 -11.26
CA LEU A 39 -24.69 6.32 -12.54
C LEU A 39 -25.80 7.18 -13.12
N LYS A 40 -25.95 7.13 -14.44
CA LYS A 40 -27.14 7.59 -15.16
C LYS A 40 -27.57 6.51 -16.12
N GLU A 41 -28.80 6.01 -15.95
CA GLU A 41 -29.35 4.92 -16.81
C GLU A 41 -28.39 3.71 -16.89
N GLY A 42 -27.70 3.39 -15.78
CA GLY A 42 -26.73 2.30 -15.71
C GLY A 42 -25.33 2.63 -16.27
N VAL A 43 -25.10 3.84 -16.79
CA VAL A 43 -23.80 4.29 -17.30
C VAL A 43 -23.06 5.04 -16.18
N TYR A 44 -21.81 4.65 -15.92
CA TYR A 44 -20.96 5.32 -14.94
C TYR A 44 -20.61 6.75 -15.40
N LEU A 45 -20.85 7.73 -14.53
CA LEU A 45 -20.54 9.14 -14.77
C LEU A 45 -19.27 9.61 -14.05
N GLY A 46 -18.99 9.06 -12.89
CA GLY A 46 -17.90 9.47 -11.99
C GLY A 46 -18.23 9.14 -10.55
N CYS A 47 -17.35 9.56 -9.64
CA CYS A 47 -17.57 9.53 -8.20
C CYS A 47 -17.95 10.93 -7.69
N ILE A 48 -18.84 10.97 -6.71
CA ILE A 48 -19.12 12.18 -5.93
C ILE A 48 -18.39 12.06 -4.58
N ALA A 49 -17.69 13.12 -4.16
CA ALA A 49 -17.01 13.17 -2.87
C ALA A 49 -18.02 13.51 -1.74
N ALA A 50 -17.88 12.87 -0.58
CA ALA A 50 -18.70 13.15 0.59
C ALA A 50 -18.56 14.62 1.05
N ASP A 51 -17.32 15.14 1.06
CA ASP A 51 -17.03 16.53 1.46
C ASP A 51 -17.71 17.55 0.54
N ASP A 52 -17.82 17.25 -0.76
CA ASP A 52 -18.52 18.12 -1.72
C ASP A 52 -20.03 18.17 -1.43
N VAL A 53 -20.62 17.00 -1.14
CA VAL A 53 -22.06 16.87 -0.86
C VAL A 53 -22.48 17.73 0.34
N GLU A 54 -21.63 17.88 1.37
CA GLU A 54 -21.90 18.74 2.53
C GLU A 54 -22.09 20.21 2.17
N THR A 55 -21.53 20.64 1.03
CA THR A 55 -21.55 22.04 0.57
C THR A 55 -22.64 22.32 -0.44
N PHE A 56 -23.29 21.28 -0.96
CA PHE A 56 -24.27 21.41 -2.04
C PHE A 56 -25.69 21.77 -1.51
N ASP A 57 -26.51 22.31 -2.40
CA ASP A 57 -27.90 22.64 -2.12
C ASP A 57 -28.74 21.36 -2.09
N PHE A 58 -29.39 21.08 -0.95
CA PHE A 58 -30.12 19.84 -0.67
C PHE A 58 -31.28 19.55 -1.63
N ASP A 59 -31.90 20.61 -2.16
CA ASP A 59 -33.07 20.49 -3.05
C ASP A 59 -32.69 20.21 -4.49
N LYS A 60 -31.38 20.23 -4.81
CA LYS A 60 -30.87 19.94 -6.15
C LYS A 60 -30.56 18.47 -6.33
N LYS A 61 -30.38 18.09 -7.60
CA LYS A 61 -29.99 16.74 -8.00
C LYS A 61 -28.48 16.61 -8.18
N VAL A 62 -27.97 15.40 -8.09
CA VAL A 62 -26.57 15.09 -8.43
C VAL A 62 -26.23 15.56 -9.82
N SER A 63 -27.17 15.42 -10.80
CA SER A 63 -26.99 15.87 -12.19
C SER A 63 -26.72 17.36 -12.35
N ASP A 64 -27.13 18.20 -11.39
CA ASP A 64 -26.83 19.64 -11.38
C ASP A 64 -25.36 19.92 -11.06
N TYR A 65 -24.70 18.97 -10.40
CA TYR A 65 -23.28 19.03 -9.97
C TYR A 65 -22.37 18.08 -10.75
N LYS A 66 -22.78 17.63 -11.94
CA LYS A 66 -22.01 16.68 -12.77
C LYS A 66 -20.55 17.08 -13.04
N TYR A 67 -20.25 18.37 -12.98
CA TYR A 67 -18.91 18.92 -13.23
C TYR A 67 -17.95 18.75 -12.04
N THR A 68 -18.45 18.36 -10.86
CA THR A 68 -17.63 18.03 -9.69
C THR A 68 -17.30 16.55 -9.63
N LEU A 69 -18.01 15.70 -10.40
CA LEU A 69 -17.77 14.26 -10.39
C LEU A 69 -16.35 13.92 -10.84
N GLU A 70 -15.70 13.10 -10.06
CA GLU A 70 -14.33 12.64 -10.31
C GLU A 70 -14.33 11.35 -11.15
N GLY A 71 -13.56 11.35 -12.23
CA GLY A 71 -13.58 10.30 -13.26
C GLY A 71 -12.58 9.17 -13.05
N PHE A 72 -12.39 8.66 -11.81
CA PHE A 72 -11.50 7.55 -11.55
C PHE A 72 -12.23 6.21 -11.41
N PHE A 73 -11.62 5.13 -11.84
CA PHE A 73 -12.16 3.75 -11.74
C PHE A 73 -11.05 2.73 -11.97
N ALA A 74 -11.28 1.49 -11.55
CA ALA A 74 -10.48 0.33 -11.91
C ALA A 74 -11.15 -0.47 -13.03
N ARG A 75 -10.36 -1.09 -13.91
CA ARG A 75 -10.84 -2.11 -14.84
C ARG A 75 -10.82 -3.48 -14.17
N ILE A 76 -11.78 -4.34 -14.51
CA ILE A 76 -11.89 -5.68 -13.93
C ILE A 76 -10.62 -6.53 -14.08
N ASN A 77 -9.85 -6.31 -15.15
CA ASN A 77 -8.59 -7.03 -15.43
C ASN A 77 -7.34 -6.29 -14.94
N MET A 78 -7.49 -5.21 -14.18
CA MET A 78 -6.38 -4.42 -13.65
C MET A 78 -5.64 -5.17 -12.54
N ASN A 79 -4.31 -5.01 -12.48
CA ASN A 79 -3.53 -5.57 -11.40
C ASN A 79 -3.84 -4.87 -10.07
N TRP A 80 -3.84 -5.62 -8.97
CA TRP A 80 -4.15 -5.07 -7.65
C TRP A 80 -3.22 -3.93 -7.20
N LEU A 81 -1.95 -3.91 -7.66
CA LEU A 81 -1.02 -2.79 -7.41
C LEU A 81 -1.48 -1.51 -8.10
N ASP A 82 -2.00 -1.63 -9.33
CA ASP A 82 -2.55 -0.48 -10.06
C ASP A 82 -3.85 0.00 -9.39
N VAL A 83 -4.64 -0.92 -8.81
CA VAL A 83 -5.82 -0.55 -8.01
C VAL A 83 -5.43 0.23 -6.75
N LEU A 84 -4.38 -0.20 -6.02
CA LEU A 84 -3.84 0.56 -4.88
C LEU A 84 -3.36 1.97 -5.29
N GLU A 85 -2.78 2.09 -6.47
CA GLU A 85 -2.36 3.40 -6.99
C GLU A 85 -3.55 4.34 -7.19
N ILE A 86 -4.71 3.83 -7.65
CA ILE A 86 -5.94 4.63 -7.81
C ILE A 86 -6.42 5.15 -6.45
N PHE A 87 -6.44 4.31 -5.41
CA PHE A 87 -6.79 4.74 -4.05
C PHE A 87 -5.88 5.88 -3.57
N ALA A 88 -4.56 5.72 -3.73
CA ALA A 88 -3.58 6.69 -3.28
C ALA A 88 -3.62 8.01 -4.07
N LYS A 89 -3.88 7.97 -5.38
CA LYS A 89 -3.92 9.16 -6.23
C LYS A 89 -5.15 10.02 -6.01
N ASN A 90 -6.28 9.40 -5.64
CA ASN A 90 -7.57 10.08 -5.51
C ASN A 90 -7.96 10.28 -4.04
N ASP A 91 -7.08 9.95 -3.09
CA ASP A 91 -7.32 10.06 -1.65
C ASP A 91 -8.69 9.47 -1.23
N CYS A 92 -9.02 8.32 -1.80
CA CYS A 92 -10.31 7.67 -1.62
C CYS A 92 -10.18 6.33 -0.90
N ASN A 93 -11.27 5.86 -0.29
CA ASN A 93 -11.35 4.54 0.34
C ASN A 93 -12.27 3.56 -0.42
N MET A 94 -12.81 4.01 -1.56
CA MET A 94 -13.62 3.23 -2.48
C MET A 94 -13.22 3.54 -3.92
N VAL A 95 -13.11 2.51 -4.78
CA VAL A 95 -12.79 2.65 -6.21
C VAL A 95 -13.81 1.87 -7.04
N PRO A 96 -14.55 2.52 -7.95
CA PRO A 96 -15.47 1.83 -8.87
C PRO A 96 -14.76 0.82 -9.75
N VAL A 97 -15.44 -0.27 -10.07
CA VAL A 97 -14.95 -1.29 -11.00
C VAL A 97 -15.81 -1.32 -12.25
N LEU A 98 -15.17 -1.16 -13.38
CA LEU A 98 -15.83 -1.22 -14.68
C LEU A 98 -15.37 -2.44 -15.48
N GLY A 99 -16.31 -3.07 -16.16
CA GLY A 99 -16.06 -4.10 -17.17
C GLY A 99 -15.36 -3.54 -18.41
N GLU A 100 -14.95 -4.42 -19.30
CA GLU A 100 -14.34 -4.03 -20.59
C GLU A 100 -15.28 -3.23 -21.47
N ASP A 101 -16.58 -3.47 -21.36
CA ASP A 101 -17.68 -2.80 -22.05
C ASP A 101 -18.13 -1.48 -21.37
N ASN A 102 -17.42 -1.03 -20.34
CA ASN A 102 -17.77 0.07 -19.44
C ASN A 102 -19.01 -0.14 -18.57
N SER A 103 -19.52 -1.37 -18.46
CA SER A 103 -20.55 -1.68 -17.47
C SER A 103 -20.00 -1.51 -16.04
N TYR A 104 -20.81 -0.93 -15.16
CA TYR A 104 -20.49 -0.83 -13.75
C TYR A 104 -20.68 -2.21 -13.09
N LEU A 105 -19.64 -2.72 -12.43
CA LEU A 105 -19.62 -4.04 -11.82
C LEU A 105 -19.71 -4.01 -10.29
N GLY A 106 -19.50 -2.86 -9.68
CA GLY A 106 -19.39 -2.70 -8.24
C GLY A 106 -18.18 -1.84 -7.89
N TYR A 107 -17.63 -2.04 -6.72
CA TYR A 107 -16.50 -1.27 -6.24
C TYR A 107 -15.55 -2.12 -5.39
N TYR A 108 -14.30 -1.67 -5.29
CA TYR A 108 -13.35 -2.15 -4.29
C TYR A 108 -13.35 -1.22 -3.09
N GLU A 109 -13.22 -1.80 -1.90
CA GLU A 109 -12.92 -1.08 -0.68
C GLU A 109 -11.40 -1.17 -0.39
N LEU A 110 -10.80 -0.07 0.08
CA LEU A 110 -9.38 -0.05 0.42
C LEU A 110 -9.02 -1.13 1.43
N GLU A 111 -9.89 -1.37 2.40
CA GLU A 111 -9.70 -2.39 3.43
C GLU A 111 -9.57 -3.79 2.82
N ASP A 112 -10.37 -4.12 1.81
CA ASP A 112 -10.33 -5.43 1.17
C ASP A 112 -9.10 -5.62 0.29
N VAL A 113 -8.63 -4.56 -0.37
CA VAL A 113 -7.36 -4.61 -1.12
C VAL A 113 -6.16 -4.77 -0.17
N VAL A 114 -6.22 -4.16 1.02
CA VAL A 114 -5.21 -4.38 2.07
C VAL A 114 -5.28 -5.81 2.60
N LYS A 115 -6.48 -6.40 2.79
CA LYS A 115 -6.64 -7.82 3.16
C LYS A 115 -6.07 -8.75 2.08
N PHE A 116 -6.31 -8.44 0.81
CA PHE A 116 -5.73 -9.19 -0.31
C PHE A 116 -4.19 -9.17 -0.27
N LEU A 117 -3.58 -8.00 -0.04
CA LEU A 117 -2.14 -7.88 0.14
C LEU A 117 -1.64 -8.70 1.33
N TYR A 118 -2.38 -8.72 2.45
CA TYR A 118 -2.03 -9.51 3.63
C TYR A 118 -1.99 -11.02 3.34
N GLU A 119 -2.83 -11.53 2.46
CA GLU A 119 -2.83 -12.96 2.09
C GLU A 119 -1.61 -13.38 1.25
N THR A 120 -0.81 -12.43 0.77
CA THR A 120 0.44 -12.75 0.06
C THR A 120 1.50 -13.29 1.03
N PRO A 121 2.39 -14.21 0.60
CA PRO A 121 3.51 -14.69 1.42
C PRO A 121 4.38 -13.56 1.96
N PHE A 122 4.44 -12.44 1.24
CA PHE A 122 5.19 -11.25 1.66
C PHE A 122 4.74 -10.71 3.01
N LEU A 123 3.42 -10.67 3.30
CA LEU A 123 2.91 -10.20 4.60
C LEU A 123 2.54 -11.36 5.55
N LYS A 124 1.95 -12.42 5.02
CA LYS A 124 1.40 -13.52 5.81
C LYS A 124 2.48 -14.40 6.45
N ASP A 125 3.54 -14.71 5.70
CA ASP A 125 4.57 -15.60 6.20
C ASP A 125 5.44 -14.91 7.28
N GLN A 126 5.79 -15.68 8.31
CA GLN A 126 6.68 -15.20 9.36
C GLN A 126 8.10 -15.01 8.80
N GLY A 127 8.73 -13.91 9.22
CA GLY A 127 10.08 -13.57 8.78
C GLY A 127 10.55 -12.25 9.33
N GLY A 128 11.77 -11.87 8.98
CA GLY A 128 12.35 -10.58 9.32
C GLY A 128 12.36 -9.62 8.14
N ILE A 129 12.32 -8.34 8.43
CA ILE A 129 12.44 -7.26 7.45
C ILE A 129 13.80 -6.59 7.63
N ILE A 130 14.54 -6.43 6.54
CA ILE A 130 15.80 -5.67 6.49
C ILE A 130 15.61 -4.55 5.48
N VAL A 131 16.07 -3.36 5.84
CA VAL A 131 16.22 -2.26 4.89
C VAL A 131 17.71 -2.04 4.64
N VAL A 132 18.12 -2.18 3.40
CA VAL A 132 19.51 -1.98 2.99
C VAL A 132 19.62 -0.76 2.07
N GLU A 133 20.73 -0.02 2.20
CA GLU A 133 21.02 1.13 1.39
C GLU A 133 22.36 0.96 0.67
N LYS A 134 22.44 1.45 -0.56
CA LYS A 134 23.67 1.50 -1.36
C LYS A 134 23.64 2.64 -2.36
N ASN A 135 24.83 3.04 -2.87
CA ASN A 135 24.90 4.02 -3.95
C ASN A 135 24.11 3.54 -5.17
N ALA A 136 23.39 4.45 -5.82
CA ALA A 136 22.49 4.14 -6.92
C ALA A 136 23.18 3.43 -8.10
N VAL A 137 24.45 3.73 -8.35
CA VAL A 137 25.25 3.10 -9.42
C VAL A 137 25.74 1.69 -9.08
N ASP A 138 25.79 1.34 -7.79
CA ASP A 138 26.38 0.10 -7.29
C ASP A 138 25.36 -0.91 -6.79
N TYR A 139 24.09 -0.50 -6.61
CA TYR A 139 23.07 -1.42 -6.13
C TYR A 139 22.64 -2.42 -7.21
N SER A 140 22.30 -3.62 -6.79
CA SER A 140 21.82 -4.66 -7.69
C SER A 140 20.86 -5.60 -6.98
N ILE A 141 19.63 -5.72 -7.51
CA ILE A 141 18.64 -6.69 -7.02
C ILE A 141 19.19 -8.12 -7.09
N GLY A 142 19.90 -8.46 -8.17
CA GLY A 142 20.55 -9.77 -8.30
C GLY A 142 21.59 -10.04 -7.21
N GLN A 143 22.39 -9.05 -6.81
CA GLN A 143 23.34 -9.18 -5.70
C GLN A 143 22.61 -9.35 -4.36
N ILE A 144 21.52 -8.60 -4.15
CA ILE A 144 20.69 -8.69 -2.92
C ILE A 144 20.14 -10.11 -2.78
N THR A 145 19.52 -10.65 -3.84
CA THR A 145 18.96 -12.01 -3.82
C THR A 145 20.05 -13.06 -3.61
N GLN A 146 21.20 -12.92 -4.27
CA GLN A 146 22.33 -13.81 -4.09
C GLN A 146 22.88 -13.81 -2.65
N ILE A 147 22.96 -12.64 -2.00
CA ILE A 147 23.36 -12.54 -0.59
C ILE A 147 22.41 -13.32 0.30
N VAL A 148 21.09 -13.15 0.12
CA VAL A 148 20.09 -13.86 0.93
C VAL A 148 20.21 -15.38 0.71
N GLU A 149 20.19 -15.83 -0.55
CA GLU A 149 20.15 -17.26 -0.89
C GLU A 149 21.47 -17.99 -0.57
N SER A 150 22.62 -17.35 -0.76
CA SER A 150 23.92 -17.95 -0.43
C SER A 150 24.14 -18.16 1.07
N ASN A 151 23.39 -17.44 1.91
CA ASN A 151 23.34 -17.66 3.36
C ASN A 151 22.15 -18.55 3.80
N ASN A 152 21.60 -19.38 2.90
CA ASN A 152 20.45 -20.24 3.15
C ASN A 152 19.19 -19.49 3.61
N GLY A 153 19.07 -18.20 3.31
CA GLY A 153 17.85 -17.42 3.50
C GLY A 153 16.87 -17.66 2.36
N LYS A 154 15.56 -17.60 2.66
CA LYS A 154 14.50 -17.63 1.66
C LYS A 154 13.91 -16.23 1.52
N LEU A 155 14.00 -15.66 0.33
CA LEU A 155 13.39 -14.37 0.03
C LEU A 155 11.87 -14.53 -0.09
N LEU A 156 11.10 -13.74 0.67
CA LEU A 156 9.63 -13.65 0.56
C LEU A 156 9.20 -12.51 -0.36
N GLY A 157 10.04 -11.49 -0.50
CA GLY A 157 9.84 -10.37 -1.42
C GLY A 157 10.78 -9.22 -1.12
N LEU A 158 10.88 -8.31 -2.06
CA LEU A 158 11.63 -7.06 -1.93
C LEU A 158 11.01 -5.97 -2.81
N PHE A 159 11.23 -4.72 -2.42
CA PHE A 159 10.90 -3.56 -3.25
C PHE A 159 11.85 -2.39 -2.93
N ILE A 160 11.99 -1.48 -3.88
CA ILE A 160 12.71 -0.23 -3.66
C ILE A 160 11.83 0.68 -2.81
N SER A 161 12.24 0.95 -1.58
CA SER A 161 11.47 1.76 -0.64
C SER A 161 11.80 3.24 -0.70
N ASP A 162 13.01 3.59 -1.17
CA ASP A 162 13.40 4.97 -1.47
C ASP A 162 14.47 4.98 -2.55
N ALA A 163 14.48 6.02 -3.40
CA ALA A 163 15.44 6.18 -4.45
C ALA A 163 15.74 7.67 -4.70
N SER A 164 17.02 8.01 -4.61
CA SER A 164 17.56 9.32 -4.99
C SER A 164 18.59 9.18 -6.11
N ALA A 165 19.15 10.30 -6.58
CA ALA A 165 20.23 10.27 -7.55
C ALA A 165 21.52 9.62 -7.00
N GLU A 166 21.71 9.62 -5.68
CA GLU A 166 22.93 9.14 -5.03
C GLU A 166 22.75 7.76 -4.41
N LYS A 167 21.60 7.47 -3.80
CA LYS A 167 21.36 6.29 -2.98
C LYS A 167 20.02 5.64 -3.30
N VAL A 168 19.97 4.32 -3.12
CA VAL A 168 18.77 3.49 -3.23
C VAL A 168 18.62 2.67 -1.96
N GLN A 169 17.42 2.70 -1.37
CA GLN A 169 17.02 1.83 -0.26
C GLN A 169 16.12 0.71 -0.78
N VAL A 170 16.41 -0.50 -0.33
CA VAL A 170 15.61 -1.68 -0.66
C VAL A 170 15.12 -2.32 0.62
N THR A 171 13.82 -2.45 0.74
CA THR A 171 13.15 -3.22 1.80
C THR A 171 13.05 -4.67 1.37
N ILE A 172 13.53 -5.57 2.21
CA ILE A 172 13.64 -7.01 1.93
C ILE A 172 12.93 -7.77 3.05
N LYS A 173 12.02 -8.66 2.69
CA LYS A 173 11.45 -9.62 3.64
C LYS A 173 12.00 -11.01 3.42
N ILE A 174 12.53 -11.60 4.49
CA ILE A 174 13.23 -12.88 4.49
C ILE A 174 12.49 -13.80 5.47
N ALA A 175 12.21 -15.05 5.08
CA ALA A 175 11.63 -16.05 5.97
C ALA A 175 12.54 -16.28 7.19
N LEU A 176 11.98 -16.84 8.25
CA LEU A 176 12.75 -17.19 9.47
C LEU A 176 14.00 -18.01 9.09
N GLY A 177 15.17 -17.55 9.54
CA GLY A 177 16.46 -18.15 9.15
C GLY A 177 17.65 -17.37 9.69
N PRO A 178 18.84 -17.54 9.07
CA PRO A 178 20.11 -17.01 9.54
C PRO A 178 20.27 -15.50 9.26
N MET A 179 19.42 -14.69 9.89
CA MET A 179 19.35 -13.24 9.67
C MET A 179 20.71 -12.55 9.89
N ASN A 180 21.44 -12.96 10.93
CA ASN A 180 22.74 -12.37 11.26
C ASN A 180 23.80 -12.59 10.18
N ASP A 181 23.87 -13.81 9.63
CA ASP A 181 24.83 -14.13 8.57
C ASP A 181 24.52 -13.31 7.31
N ILE A 182 23.23 -13.13 7.03
CA ILE A 182 22.75 -12.31 5.92
C ILE A 182 23.16 -10.85 6.12
N ILE A 183 22.89 -10.27 7.30
CA ILE A 183 23.26 -8.89 7.64
C ILE A 183 24.77 -8.68 7.52
N GLN A 184 25.59 -9.61 8.09
CA GLN A 184 27.03 -9.50 8.01
C GLN A 184 27.53 -9.61 6.54
N THR A 185 26.84 -10.39 5.72
CA THR A 185 27.19 -10.50 4.31
C THR A 185 26.82 -9.22 3.56
N PHE A 186 25.67 -8.61 3.82
CA PHE A 186 25.33 -7.29 3.27
C PHE A 186 26.40 -6.25 3.59
N ARG A 187 26.85 -6.17 4.86
CA ARG A 187 27.93 -5.25 5.30
C ARG A 187 29.24 -5.52 4.53
N ARG A 188 29.61 -6.79 4.32
CA ARG A 188 30.81 -7.16 3.52
C ARG A 188 30.71 -6.74 2.05
N TYR A 189 29.51 -6.66 1.51
CA TYR A 189 29.27 -6.17 0.15
C TYR A 189 29.01 -4.65 0.10
N ASN A 190 29.34 -3.93 1.18
CA ASN A 190 29.18 -2.48 1.31
C ASN A 190 27.72 -1.99 1.17
N TYR A 191 26.76 -2.76 1.65
CA TYR A 191 25.43 -2.28 1.93
C TYR A 191 25.38 -1.74 3.36
N GLU A 192 24.80 -0.58 3.53
CA GLU A 192 24.43 -0.02 4.83
C GLU A 192 23.12 -0.65 5.30
N ILE A 193 23.00 -1.04 6.57
CA ILE A 193 21.75 -1.54 7.16
C ILE A 193 21.06 -0.37 7.82
N VAL A 194 19.90 0.02 7.31
CA VAL A 194 19.13 1.17 7.79
C VAL A 194 18.11 0.78 8.85
N SER A 195 17.59 -0.47 8.77
CA SER A 195 16.63 -0.97 9.76
C SER A 195 17.30 -1.31 11.10
N GLU A 196 16.64 -0.95 12.21
CA GLU A 196 17.07 -1.37 13.53
C GLU A 196 16.75 -2.87 13.75
N HIS A 197 17.75 -3.65 14.12
CA HIS A 197 17.57 -5.05 14.52
C HIS A 197 17.80 -5.22 16.02
N GLN A 198 17.09 -6.17 16.64
CA GLN A 198 17.23 -6.47 18.07
C GLN A 198 18.69 -6.76 18.48
N GLU A 199 19.49 -7.33 17.57
CA GLU A 199 20.92 -7.58 17.83
C GLU A 199 21.79 -6.35 17.70
N ASP A 200 21.47 -5.40 16.82
CA ASP A 200 22.17 -4.13 16.76
C ASP A 200 21.93 -3.33 18.06
N ASN A 201 20.71 -3.40 18.62
CA ASN A 201 20.40 -2.84 19.93
C ASN A 201 21.17 -3.56 21.06
N TYR A 202 21.33 -4.88 21.00
CA TYR A 202 22.13 -5.64 21.94
C TYR A 202 23.62 -5.31 21.82
N MET A 203 24.16 -5.26 20.59
CA MET A 203 25.56 -4.88 20.33
C MET A 203 25.86 -3.43 20.72
N ASN A 204 24.93 -2.51 20.49
CA ASN A 204 25.05 -1.13 20.93
C ASN A 204 25.03 -1.04 22.46
N SER A 205 24.14 -1.79 23.13
CA SER A 205 24.11 -1.90 24.59
C SER A 205 25.40 -2.51 25.16
N LEU A 206 26.00 -3.49 24.47
CA LEU A 206 27.30 -4.06 24.86
C LEU A 206 28.46 -3.07 24.69
N LYS A 207 28.46 -2.29 23.58
CA LYS A 207 29.44 -1.21 23.38
C LYS A 207 29.34 -0.13 24.45
N GLU A 208 28.11 0.35 24.72
CA GLU A 208 27.86 1.35 25.77
C GLU A 208 28.32 0.86 27.16
N ARG A 209 28.06 -0.44 27.47
CA ARG A 209 28.53 -1.06 28.73
C ARG A 209 30.07 -1.22 28.76
N SER A 210 30.69 -1.54 27.61
CA SER A 210 32.16 -1.62 27.52
C SER A 210 32.80 -0.24 27.66
N GLU A 211 32.28 0.79 27.01
CA GLU A 211 32.75 2.17 27.16
C GLU A 211 32.53 2.72 28.58
N TYR A 212 31.42 2.33 29.23
CA TYR A 212 31.17 2.68 30.61
C TYR A 212 32.21 1.99 31.56
N LEU A 213 32.52 0.73 31.34
CA LEU A 213 33.53 -0.01 32.09
C LEU A 213 34.93 0.60 31.87
N ASP A 214 35.30 0.95 30.62
CA ASP A 214 36.59 1.58 30.33
C ASP A 214 36.75 2.92 31.05
N LYS A 215 35.68 3.71 31.15
CA LYS A 215 35.64 4.95 31.94
C LYS A 215 35.83 4.70 33.44
N TYR A 216 35.33 3.58 33.95
CA TYR A 216 35.45 3.21 35.39
C TYR A 216 36.82 2.62 35.74
N LEU A 217 37.47 1.95 34.79
CA LEU A 217 38.78 1.30 35.00
C LEU A 217 39.96 2.23 34.77
N ASN A 218 39.75 3.36 34.09
CA ASN A 218 40.78 4.37 33.76
C ASN A 218 40.69 5.64 34.65
N ILE A 219 40.10 5.53 35.87
CA ILE A 219 40.14 6.56 36.90
C ILE A 219 41.29 6.30 37.87
#